data_249acc332d3db17f3abbbd540a6c5af0
#
_entry.id   249acc332d3db17f3abbbd540a6c5af0
#
_cell.length_a   1.000
_cell.length_b   1.000
_cell.length_c   1.000
_cell.angle_alpha   90.00
_cell.angle_beta   90.00
_cell.angle_gamma   90.00
#
_symmetry.space_group_name_H-M   'P 1'
#
loop_
_entity.id
_entity.type
_entity.pdbx_description
1 polymer ?
#
loop_
_entity_poly.entity_id
_entity_poly.type
_entity_poly.pdbx_seq_one_letter_code
_entity_poly.pdbx_strand_id
1 'polypeptide(L)'
;ARAMRPKVYFEEWDDPLISGIGWVSELITVAGGDDVFPHLAKAKAAKDRIIAPAAVVAANPDIILASWCGKKVVPDKIRQRQGWSDIAAVRENRIVEIKSPLILQPGPAALTDGLDAILAALPPA
;
A
#
# COMPACT_ATOMS: atom_id res chain seq x y z
N ALA A 1 1.48 -9.27 -19.85
CA ALA A 1 1.86 -8.01 -19.20
C ALA A 1 0.69 -7.04 -19.21
N ARG A 2 0.59 -6.19 -18.22
CA ARG A 2 -0.45 -5.16 -18.15
C ARG A 2 -0.15 -4.04 -19.13
N ALA A 3 -1.19 -3.58 -19.83
CA ALA A 3 -1.06 -2.39 -20.68
C ALA A 3 -0.74 -1.15 -19.85
N MET A 4 -1.34 -1.05 -18.66
CA MET A 4 -1.06 -0.02 -17.67
C MET A 4 -0.88 -0.66 -16.31
N ARG A 5 0.13 -0.19 -15.59
CA ARG A 5 0.38 -0.66 -14.24
C ARG A 5 -0.42 0.21 -13.27
N PRO A 6 -1.27 -0.38 -12.39
CA PRO A 6 -1.98 0.42 -11.40
C PRO A 6 -0.99 1.04 -10.41
N LYS A 7 -1.27 2.27 -10.01
CA LYS A 7 -0.51 2.97 -8.99
C LYS A 7 -0.98 2.49 -7.63
N VAL A 8 -0.05 2.06 -6.79
CA VAL A 8 -0.33 1.44 -5.50
C VAL A 8 0.30 2.25 -4.38
N TYR A 9 -0.51 2.63 -3.40
CA TYR A 9 -0.02 3.17 -2.14
C TYR A 9 -0.16 2.08 -1.08
N PHE A 10 0.96 1.71 -0.45
CA PHE A 10 0.96 0.78 0.67
C PHE A 10 1.12 1.55 1.98
N GLU A 11 0.17 1.37 2.89
CA GLU A 11 0.18 2.03 4.20
C GLU A 11 0.50 1.03 5.29
N GLU A 12 1.67 1.18 5.90
CA GLU A 12 2.16 0.31 6.96
C GLU A 12 1.67 0.75 8.34
N TRP A 13 1.32 2.02 8.47
CA TRP A 13 0.78 2.62 9.70
C TRP A 13 -0.07 3.84 9.35
N ASP A 14 -1.01 4.20 10.23
CA ASP A 14 -2.02 5.20 9.93
C ASP A 14 -1.77 6.58 10.55
N ASP A 15 -1.02 6.67 11.63
CA ASP A 15 -0.79 7.95 12.30
C ASP A 15 0.55 7.92 13.07
N PRO A 16 1.61 8.52 12.51
CA PRO A 16 1.68 9.10 11.16
C PRO A 16 1.60 8.08 10.05
N LEU A 17 1.29 8.52 8.82
CA LEU A 17 1.27 7.62 7.66
C LEU A 17 2.69 7.13 7.38
N ILE A 18 2.85 5.81 7.26
CA ILE A 18 4.15 5.19 6.96
C ILE A 18 3.99 4.32 5.72
N SER A 19 4.81 4.58 4.70
CA SER A 19 4.80 3.82 3.47
C SER A 19 5.50 2.46 3.63
N GLY A 20 5.34 1.57 2.65
CA GLY A 20 5.88 0.21 2.71
C GLY A 20 7.39 0.13 2.66
N ILE A 21 7.96 -0.84 3.37
CA ILE A 21 9.39 -1.15 3.35
C ILE A 21 9.78 -1.86 2.04
N GLY A 22 11.08 -1.94 1.76
CA GLY A 22 11.64 -2.37 0.47
C GLY A 22 11.07 -3.68 -0.09
N TRP A 23 10.94 -4.74 0.72
CA TRP A 23 10.42 -6.00 0.18
C TRP A 23 8.95 -5.90 -0.22
N VAL A 24 8.17 -5.02 0.43
CA VAL A 24 6.78 -4.76 0.06
C VAL A 24 6.73 -4.07 -1.30
N SER A 25 7.58 -3.07 -1.51
CA SER A 25 7.69 -2.37 -2.80
C SER A 25 8.06 -3.34 -3.92
N GLU A 26 9.01 -4.24 -3.66
CA GLU A 26 9.39 -5.27 -4.64
C GLU A 26 8.22 -6.20 -4.97
N LEU A 27 7.46 -6.64 -3.97
CA LEU A 27 6.30 -7.49 -4.17
C LEU A 27 5.22 -6.79 -5.01
N ILE A 28 4.98 -5.51 -4.76
CA ILE A 28 4.05 -4.71 -5.57
C ILE A 28 4.49 -4.71 -7.04
N THR A 29 5.78 -4.49 -7.28
CA THR A 29 6.34 -4.48 -8.64
C THR A 29 6.19 -5.85 -9.31
N VAL A 30 6.52 -6.91 -8.62
CA VAL A 30 6.36 -8.29 -9.14
C VAL A 30 4.90 -8.59 -9.45
N ALA A 31 3.98 -8.11 -8.63
CA ALA A 31 2.54 -8.31 -8.83
C ALA A 31 1.97 -7.51 -10.00
N GLY A 32 2.72 -6.57 -10.56
CA GLY A 32 2.29 -5.76 -11.69
C GLY A 32 1.81 -4.36 -11.34
N GLY A 33 2.03 -3.89 -10.12
CA GLY A 33 1.70 -2.54 -9.69
C GLY A 33 2.92 -1.62 -9.66
N ASP A 34 2.68 -0.32 -9.54
CA ASP A 34 3.71 0.68 -9.33
C ASP A 34 3.53 1.29 -7.94
N ASP A 35 4.53 1.12 -7.08
CA ASP A 35 4.56 1.78 -5.77
C ASP A 35 4.70 3.29 -5.99
N VAL A 36 3.79 4.08 -5.40
CA VAL A 36 3.83 5.54 -5.58
C VAL A 36 4.94 6.23 -4.79
N PHE A 37 5.55 5.53 -3.84
CA PHE A 37 6.68 6.05 -3.04
C PHE A 37 7.89 5.13 -3.08
N PRO A 38 8.38 4.75 -4.26
CA PRO A 38 9.45 3.76 -4.36
C PRO A 38 10.76 4.23 -3.75
N HIS A 39 11.00 5.54 -3.74
CA HIS A 39 12.21 6.12 -3.15
C HIS A 39 12.24 5.98 -1.62
N LEU A 40 11.09 5.96 -0.96
CA LEU A 40 11.02 5.77 0.50
C LEU A 40 11.21 4.31 0.90
N ALA A 41 10.89 3.38 0.02
CA ALA A 41 11.00 1.95 0.31
C ALA A 41 12.42 1.51 0.65
N LYS A 42 13.43 2.27 0.21
CA LYS A 42 14.84 1.99 0.51
C LYS A 42 15.20 2.31 1.96
N ALA A 43 14.43 3.14 2.63
CA ALA A 43 14.66 3.47 4.03
C ALA A 43 14.19 2.33 4.92
N LYS A 44 15.08 1.79 5.75
CA LYS A 44 14.75 0.65 6.61
C LYS A 44 13.95 1.07 7.83
N ALA A 45 14.23 2.27 8.38
CA ALA A 45 13.53 2.75 9.57
C ALA A 45 12.17 3.35 9.20
N ALA A 46 11.15 3.02 9.99
CA ALA A 46 9.79 3.54 9.76
C ALA A 46 9.76 5.06 9.78
N LYS A 47 10.53 5.69 10.68
CA LYS A 47 10.59 7.17 10.79
C LYS A 47 11.02 7.85 9.50
N ASP A 48 11.77 7.16 8.64
CA ASP A 48 12.27 7.71 7.37
C ASP A 48 11.30 7.45 6.22
N ARG A 49 10.19 6.78 6.48
CA ARG A 49 9.15 6.49 5.50
C ARG A 49 7.82 7.18 5.85
N ILE A 50 7.87 8.15 6.76
CA ILE A 50 6.69 8.95 7.11
C ILE A 50 6.37 9.87 5.95
N ILE A 51 5.08 9.95 5.59
CA ILE A 51 4.60 10.78 4.50
C ILE A 51 3.44 11.67 4.96
N ALA A 52 3.33 12.84 4.32
CA ALA A 52 2.20 13.73 4.57
C ALA A 52 0.96 13.20 3.84
N PRO A 53 -0.24 13.30 4.44
CA PRO A 53 -1.47 12.91 3.76
C PRO A 53 -1.66 13.57 2.38
N ALA A 54 -1.24 14.83 2.23
CA ALA A 54 -1.31 15.55 0.95
C ALA A 54 -0.45 14.91 -0.13
N ALA A 55 0.66 14.25 0.23
CA ALA A 55 1.52 13.56 -0.74
C ALA A 55 0.78 12.38 -1.38
N VAL A 56 -0.04 11.67 -0.62
CA VAL A 56 -0.86 10.56 -1.14
C VAL A 56 -1.92 11.11 -2.10
N VAL A 57 -2.56 12.22 -1.76
CA VAL A 57 -3.54 12.88 -2.64
C VAL A 57 -2.88 13.26 -3.96
N ALA A 58 -1.69 13.87 -3.91
CA ALA A 58 -0.96 14.28 -5.12
C ALA A 58 -0.55 13.09 -5.97
N ALA A 59 -0.18 11.97 -5.35
CA ALA A 59 0.18 10.74 -6.07
C ALA A 59 -1.03 10.06 -6.70
N ASN A 60 -2.21 10.27 -6.14
CA ASN A 60 -3.49 9.76 -6.65
C ASN A 60 -3.44 8.25 -6.97
N PRO A 61 -3.19 7.39 -5.98
CA PRO A 61 -3.09 5.95 -6.23
C PRO A 61 -4.41 5.36 -6.72
N ASP A 62 -4.30 4.31 -7.52
CA ASP A 62 -5.45 3.53 -7.98
C ASP A 62 -5.94 2.54 -6.93
N ILE A 63 -5.04 2.10 -6.07
CA ILE A 63 -5.31 1.13 -5.01
C ILE A 63 -4.57 1.54 -3.75
N ILE A 64 -5.23 1.40 -2.61
CA ILE A 64 -4.61 1.54 -1.30
C ILE A 64 -4.56 0.16 -0.65
N LEU A 65 -3.36 -0.32 -0.39
CA LEU A 65 -3.13 -1.53 0.40
C LEU A 65 -2.72 -1.11 1.80
N ALA A 66 -3.44 -1.56 2.81
CA ALA A 66 -3.15 -1.18 4.18
C ALA A 66 -2.87 -2.41 5.03
N SER A 67 -1.80 -2.35 5.81
CA SER A 67 -1.42 -3.41 6.73
C SER A 67 -0.86 -2.75 7.98
N TRP A 68 -1.75 -2.34 8.88
CA TRP A 68 -1.33 -1.64 10.10
C TRP A 68 -0.75 -2.64 11.10
N CYS A 69 0.53 -2.46 11.39
CA CYS A 69 1.26 -3.38 12.25
C CYS A 69 0.57 -3.56 13.61
N GLY A 70 0.14 -4.78 13.90
CA GLY A 70 -0.46 -5.10 15.19
C GLY A 70 -1.90 -4.66 15.40
N LYS A 71 -2.55 -4.06 14.40
CA LYS A 71 -3.96 -3.69 14.53
C LYS A 71 -4.74 -3.85 13.24
N LYS A 72 -6.03 -4.04 13.38
CA LYS A 72 -6.92 -4.19 12.23
C LYS A 72 -7.10 -2.88 11.48
N VAL A 73 -7.08 -2.95 10.16
CA VAL A 73 -7.37 -1.81 9.29
C VAL A 73 -8.87 -1.49 9.37
N VAL A 74 -9.17 -0.19 9.49
CA VAL A 74 -10.54 0.33 9.41
C VAL A 74 -10.63 1.18 8.15
N PRO A 75 -11.18 0.65 7.04
CA PRO A 75 -11.21 1.36 5.75
C PRO A 75 -11.90 2.71 5.82
N ASP A 76 -12.95 2.85 6.63
CA ASP A 76 -13.68 4.12 6.76
C ASP A 76 -12.81 5.24 7.32
N LYS A 77 -11.86 4.92 8.22
CA LYS A 77 -10.92 5.92 8.71
C LYS A 77 -10.03 6.46 7.60
N ILE A 78 -9.70 5.61 6.63
CA ILE A 78 -8.92 6.02 5.47
C ILE A 78 -9.77 6.89 4.54
N ARG A 79 -10.99 6.46 4.22
CA ARG A 79 -11.90 7.20 3.34
C ARG A 79 -12.23 8.59 3.85
N GLN A 80 -12.35 8.74 5.16
CA GLN A 80 -12.81 9.97 5.79
C GLN A 80 -11.69 10.99 6.02
N ARG A 81 -10.45 10.68 5.66
CA ARG A 81 -9.36 11.65 5.76
C ARG A 81 -9.64 12.85 4.88
N GLN A 82 -9.33 14.04 5.40
CA GLN A 82 -9.58 15.28 4.67
C GLN A 82 -8.85 15.28 3.32
N GLY A 83 -9.58 15.55 2.24
CA GLY A 83 -9.03 15.61 0.90
C GLY A 83 -8.88 14.27 0.19
N TRP A 84 -9.15 13.17 0.84
CA TRP A 84 -8.94 11.83 0.25
C TRP A 84 -10.09 11.34 -0.60
N SER A 85 -11.27 11.96 -0.53
CA SER A 85 -12.44 11.54 -1.30
C SER A 85 -12.22 11.60 -2.81
N ASP A 86 -11.29 12.42 -3.29
CA ASP A 86 -10.98 12.55 -4.71
C ASP A 86 -9.90 11.58 -5.21
N ILE A 87 -9.27 10.83 -4.30
CA ILE A 87 -8.29 9.80 -4.69
C ILE A 87 -9.02 8.67 -5.42
N ALA A 88 -8.47 8.23 -6.56
CA ALA A 88 -9.09 7.19 -7.37
C ALA A 88 -9.40 5.93 -6.55
N ALA A 89 -8.48 5.47 -5.71
CA ALA A 89 -8.68 4.30 -4.88
C ALA A 89 -9.86 4.47 -3.92
N VAL A 90 -10.09 5.67 -3.41
CA VAL A 90 -11.22 5.95 -2.50
C VAL A 90 -12.53 6.00 -3.28
N ARG A 91 -12.54 6.70 -4.42
CA ARG A 91 -13.74 6.79 -5.27
C ARG A 91 -14.20 5.43 -5.77
N GLU A 92 -13.24 4.56 -6.12
CA GLU A 92 -13.52 3.24 -6.68
C GLU A 92 -13.63 2.15 -5.60
N ASN A 93 -13.52 2.54 -4.33
CA ASN A 93 -13.58 1.62 -3.19
C ASN A 93 -12.52 0.50 -3.27
N ARG A 94 -11.30 0.87 -3.61
CA ARG A 94 -10.17 -0.06 -3.72
C ARG A 94 -9.20 0.13 -2.57
N ILE A 95 -9.70 -0.06 -1.37
CA ILE A 95 -8.93 -0.05 -0.13
C ILE A 95 -8.97 -1.48 0.42
N VAL A 96 -7.81 -2.14 0.45
CA VAL A 96 -7.72 -3.56 0.79
C VAL A 96 -6.75 -3.75 1.96
N GLU A 97 -7.21 -4.47 2.98
CA GLU A 97 -6.34 -4.87 4.08
C GLU A 97 -5.53 -6.09 3.70
N ILE A 98 -4.22 -6.04 4.00
CA ILE A 98 -3.34 -7.21 3.94
C ILE A 98 -2.87 -7.48 5.37
N LYS A 99 -3.04 -8.69 5.85
CA LYS A 99 -2.68 -9.04 7.21
C LYS A 99 -1.17 -8.91 7.45
N SER A 100 -0.79 -8.26 8.55
CA SER A 100 0.61 -7.98 8.88
C SER A 100 1.50 -9.23 8.84
N PRO A 101 1.08 -10.40 9.39
CA PRO A 101 1.93 -11.59 9.34
C PRO A 101 2.24 -12.08 7.93
N LEU A 102 1.41 -11.71 6.94
CA LEU A 102 1.63 -12.13 5.56
C LEU A 102 2.70 -11.31 4.87
N ILE A 103 2.92 -10.06 5.26
CA ILE A 103 3.70 -9.14 4.44
C ILE A 103 4.73 -8.30 5.20
N LEU A 104 4.48 -7.94 6.45
CA LEU A 104 5.36 -7.01 7.16
C LEU A 104 6.51 -7.71 7.89
N GLN A 105 6.49 -9.04 7.97
CA GLN A 105 7.57 -9.80 8.58
C GLN A 105 8.39 -10.47 7.48
N PRO A 106 9.74 -10.38 7.55
CA PRO A 106 10.58 -11.04 6.56
C PRO A 106 10.47 -12.55 6.69
N GLY A 107 10.52 -13.25 5.55
CA GLY A 107 10.47 -14.70 5.52
C GLY A 107 9.67 -15.23 4.35
N PRO A 108 9.54 -16.58 4.25
CA PRO A 108 8.84 -17.22 3.13
C PRO A 108 7.39 -16.78 2.95
N ALA A 109 6.68 -16.49 4.05
CA ALA A 109 5.28 -16.07 3.96
C ALA A 109 5.10 -14.78 3.17
N ALA A 110 6.04 -13.83 3.29
CA ALA A 110 5.97 -12.59 2.50
C ALA A 110 6.15 -12.86 1.01
N LEU A 111 7.00 -13.84 0.64
CA LEU A 111 7.25 -14.17 -0.77
C LEU A 111 6.10 -14.94 -1.42
N THR A 112 5.34 -15.71 -0.64
CA THR A 112 4.24 -16.54 -1.15
C THR A 112 2.89 -15.95 -0.84
N ASP A 113 2.48 -15.97 0.42
CA ASP A 113 1.15 -15.55 0.84
C ASP A 113 0.96 -14.03 0.70
N GLY A 114 2.03 -13.26 0.98
CA GLY A 114 2.00 -11.81 0.80
C GLY A 114 1.84 -11.42 -0.67
N LEU A 115 2.59 -12.06 -1.56
CA LEU A 115 2.47 -11.84 -2.99
C LEU A 115 1.08 -12.21 -3.49
N ASP A 116 0.54 -13.36 -3.07
CA ASP A 116 -0.78 -13.81 -3.46
C ASP A 116 -1.85 -12.81 -3.01
N ALA A 117 -1.73 -12.26 -1.81
CA ALA A 117 -2.66 -11.25 -1.30
C ALA A 117 -2.63 -9.97 -2.14
N ILE A 118 -1.45 -9.53 -2.54
CA ILE A 118 -1.31 -8.34 -3.41
C ILE A 118 -1.91 -8.62 -4.78
N LEU A 119 -1.61 -9.78 -5.38
CA LEU A 119 -2.18 -10.16 -6.68
C LEU A 119 -3.70 -10.17 -6.66
N ALA A 120 -4.29 -10.69 -5.58
CA ALA A 120 -5.74 -10.72 -5.44
C ALA A 120 -6.35 -9.32 -5.32
N ALA A 121 -5.60 -8.36 -4.77
CA ALA A 121 -6.07 -6.98 -4.57
C ALA A 121 -5.95 -6.14 -5.83
N LEU A 122 -5.05 -6.47 -6.77
CA LEU A 122 -4.87 -5.69 -7.98
C LEU A 122 -5.98 -5.99 -9.00
N PRO A 123 -6.38 -4.98 -9.82
CA PRO A 123 -7.37 -5.24 -10.86
C PRO A 123 -6.77 -6.16 -11.93
N PRO A 124 -7.60 -6.91 -12.66
CA PRO A 124 -7.12 -7.74 -13.77
C PRO A 124 -6.46 -6.89 -14.85
N ALA A 125 -5.48 -7.49 -15.52
CA ALA A 125 -4.74 -6.82 -16.58
C ALA A 125 -5.63 -6.53 -17.80
#